data_ddd210f859cad3ee4ac1f415ae2797b4
#
_entry.id   ddd210f859cad3ee4ac1f415ae2797b4
#
_cell.length_a   1.000
_cell.length_b   1.000
_cell.length_c   1.000
_cell.angle_alpha   90.00
_cell.angle_beta   90.00
_cell.angle_gamma   90.00
#
_symmetry.space_group_name_H-M   'P 1'
#
loop_
_entity.id
_entity.type
_entity.pdbx_description
1 polymer ?
#
loop_
_entity_poly.entity_id
_entity_poly.type
_entity_poly.pdbx_seq_one_letter_code
_entity_poly.pdbx_strand_id
1 'polypeptide(L)'
;MKRKAILIKTSENGKKAFYLDAENSPEILAYLKSDPANEKKFKTALALILDHRASRDIYDKEDFEKGCEHITAIKLFKGKKNPRIYCQQYTDGQTECFVIIGVELLEKKKSQKLTEKEKNIIRRVAGYQYDLTPKS
;
A
#
# COMPACT_ATOMS: atom_id res chain seq x y z
N MET A 1 4.10 9.94 17.56
CA MET A 1 3.63 10.98 16.63
C MET A 1 2.90 10.33 15.46
N LYS A 2 1.71 10.81 15.11
CA LYS A 2 0.96 10.26 13.98
C LYS A 2 1.39 10.87 12.67
N ARG A 3 1.48 10.05 11.63
CA ARG A 3 1.80 10.48 10.28
C ARG A 3 0.53 10.91 9.55
N LYS A 4 0.69 11.67 8.49
CA LYS A 4 -0.42 12.08 7.62
C LYS A 4 -0.46 11.22 6.37
N ALA A 5 -1.63 11.10 5.78
CA ALA A 5 -1.83 10.38 4.52
C ALA A 5 -2.70 11.20 3.59
N ILE A 6 -2.48 11.01 2.29
CA ILE A 6 -3.20 11.73 1.24
C ILE A 6 -4.19 10.78 0.60
N LEU A 7 -5.47 11.16 0.56
CA LEU A 7 -6.50 10.36 -0.09
C LEU A 7 -6.26 10.32 -1.60
N ILE A 8 -6.20 9.10 -2.15
CA ILE A 8 -5.98 8.89 -3.58
C ILE A 8 -7.29 8.49 -4.28
N LYS A 9 -8.03 7.53 -3.71
CA LYS A 9 -9.26 7.05 -4.34
C LYS A 9 -10.16 6.37 -3.32
N THR A 10 -11.47 6.48 -3.51
CA THR A 10 -12.47 5.73 -2.74
C THR A 10 -13.21 4.77 -3.66
N SER A 11 -13.79 3.71 -3.07
CA SER A 11 -14.70 2.84 -3.80
C SER A 11 -16.01 3.59 -4.09
N GLU A 12 -16.78 3.12 -5.08
CA GLU A 12 -18.04 3.76 -5.47
C GLU A 12 -19.02 3.90 -4.30
N ASN A 13 -19.09 2.87 -3.44
CA ASN A 13 -19.99 2.90 -2.30
C ASN A 13 -19.42 3.64 -1.08
N GLY A 14 -18.20 4.18 -1.18
CA GLY A 14 -17.55 4.91 -0.10
C GLY A 14 -17.07 4.06 1.07
N LYS A 15 -17.19 2.73 1.00
CA LYS A 15 -16.83 1.85 2.11
C LYS A 15 -15.35 1.50 2.18
N LYS A 16 -14.60 1.77 1.10
CA LYS A 16 -13.15 1.59 1.05
C LYS A 16 -12.46 2.83 0.55
N ALA A 17 -11.27 3.10 1.08
CA ALA A 17 -10.47 4.24 0.66
C ALA A 17 -9.00 3.86 0.60
N PHE A 18 -8.30 4.36 -0.41
CA PHE A 18 -6.87 4.18 -0.57
C PHE A 18 -6.17 5.53 -0.40
N TYR A 19 -5.15 5.52 0.45
CA TYR A 19 -4.32 6.69 0.75
C TYR A 19 -2.86 6.38 0.44
N LEU A 20 -2.04 7.41 0.29
CA LEU A 20 -0.58 7.29 0.30
C LEU A 20 -0.03 8.04 1.51
N ASP A 21 1.02 7.48 2.12
CA ASP A 21 1.76 8.17 3.18
C ASP A 21 2.25 9.52 2.64
N ALA A 22 1.96 10.60 3.37
CA ALA A 22 2.25 11.95 2.87
C ALA A 22 3.74 12.21 2.71
N GLU A 23 4.58 11.64 3.59
CA GLU A 23 6.03 11.84 3.50
C GLU A 23 6.66 11.07 2.34
N ASN A 24 6.15 9.86 2.07
CA ASN A 24 6.70 8.99 1.04
C ASN A 24 5.99 9.12 -0.31
N SER A 25 4.88 9.86 -0.38
CA SER A 25 4.12 9.98 -1.62
C SER A 25 4.92 10.57 -2.78
N PRO A 26 5.82 11.57 -2.58
CA PRO A 26 6.61 12.07 -3.71
C PRO A 26 7.46 10.99 -4.36
N GLU A 27 8.11 10.13 -3.58
CA GLU A 27 8.92 9.02 -4.10
C GLU A 27 8.06 7.98 -4.82
N ILE A 28 6.93 7.60 -4.22
CA ILE A 28 6.02 6.61 -4.81
C ILE A 28 5.45 7.13 -6.12
N LEU A 29 4.98 8.38 -6.14
CA LEU A 29 4.40 8.98 -7.34
C LEU A 29 5.44 9.19 -8.43
N ALA A 30 6.67 9.57 -8.07
CA ALA A 30 7.75 9.72 -9.04
C ALA A 30 8.06 8.39 -9.72
N TYR A 31 8.10 7.29 -8.95
CA TYR A 31 8.31 5.96 -9.51
C TYR A 31 7.18 5.58 -10.48
N LEU A 32 5.93 5.81 -10.07
CA LEU A 32 4.77 5.46 -10.92
C LEU A 32 4.76 6.28 -12.21
N LYS A 33 5.16 7.55 -12.15
CA LYS A 33 5.20 8.42 -13.33
C LYS A 33 6.43 8.20 -14.21
N SER A 34 7.42 7.48 -13.73
CA SER A 34 8.65 7.22 -14.50
C SER A 34 8.41 6.36 -15.75
N ASP A 35 7.30 5.62 -15.77
CA ASP A 35 6.93 4.75 -16.90
C ASP A 35 5.40 4.66 -16.97
N PRO A 36 4.78 4.94 -18.14
CA PRO A 36 3.34 4.81 -18.30
C PRO A 36 2.79 3.43 -17.92
N ALA A 37 3.58 2.37 -18.10
CA ALA A 37 3.19 1.02 -17.73
C ALA A 37 3.01 0.88 -16.21
N ASN A 38 3.87 1.53 -15.42
CA ASN A 38 3.75 1.53 -13.96
C ASN A 38 2.46 2.21 -13.52
N GLU A 39 2.17 3.37 -14.07
CA GLU A 39 0.98 4.13 -13.72
C GLU A 39 -0.29 3.36 -14.08
N LYS A 40 -0.32 2.78 -15.28
CA LYS A 40 -1.46 1.97 -15.73
C LYS A 40 -1.69 0.77 -14.83
N LYS A 41 -0.64 0.04 -14.48
CA LYS A 41 -0.73 -1.12 -13.58
C LYS A 41 -1.21 -0.72 -12.20
N PHE A 42 -0.74 0.40 -11.69
CA PHE A 42 -1.17 0.90 -10.38
C PHE A 42 -2.65 1.23 -10.37
N LYS A 43 -3.14 1.94 -11.40
CA LYS A 43 -4.56 2.28 -11.51
C LYS A 43 -5.43 1.04 -11.61
N THR A 44 -5.01 0.05 -12.39
CA THR A 44 -5.72 -1.22 -12.51
C THR A 44 -5.75 -1.97 -11.18
N ALA A 45 -4.60 -2.02 -10.49
CA ALA A 45 -4.51 -2.67 -9.19
C ALA A 45 -5.44 -2.01 -8.16
N LEU A 46 -5.46 -0.67 -8.09
CA LEU A 46 -6.34 0.04 -7.18
C LEU A 46 -7.81 -0.25 -7.46
N ALA A 47 -8.22 -0.25 -8.72
CA ALA A 47 -9.59 -0.54 -9.08
C ALA A 47 -10.01 -1.93 -8.59
N LEU A 48 -9.15 -2.93 -8.79
CA LEU A 48 -9.41 -4.29 -8.34
C LEU A 48 -9.44 -4.41 -6.81
N ILE A 49 -8.50 -3.75 -6.14
CA ILE A 49 -8.43 -3.77 -4.67
C ILE A 49 -9.69 -3.15 -4.06
N LEU A 50 -10.11 -1.98 -4.56
CA LEU A 50 -11.27 -1.28 -4.04
C LEU A 50 -12.58 -2.00 -4.34
N ASP A 51 -12.60 -2.85 -5.37
CA ASP A 51 -13.77 -3.62 -5.78
C ASP A 51 -13.74 -5.06 -5.23
N HIS A 52 -12.81 -5.40 -4.33
CA HIS A 52 -12.61 -6.74 -3.78
C HIS A 52 -12.32 -7.82 -4.82
N ARG A 53 -11.71 -7.46 -5.95
CA ARG A 53 -11.43 -8.37 -7.05
C ARG A 53 -9.95 -8.64 -7.27
N ALA A 54 -9.10 -8.11 -6.41
CA ALA A 54 -7.66 -8.33 -6.52
C ALA A 54 -7.28 -9.73 -6.05
N SER A 55 -6.52 -10.45 -6.89
CA SER A 55 -5.93 -11.73 -6.50
C SER A 55 -4.69 -11.52 -5.63
N ARG A 56 -4.18 -12.60 -5.05
CA ARG A 56 -2.92 -12.55 -4.28
C ARG A 56 -1.72 -12.13 -5.14
N ASP A 57 -1.82 -12.30 -6.44
CA ASP A 57 -0.77 -11.84 -7.37
C ASP A 57 -0.67 -10.32 -7.43
N ILE A 58 -1.74 -9.62 -7.05
CA ILE A 58 -1.83 -8.15 -7.11
C ILE A 58 -1.73 -7.53 -5.72
N TYR A 59 -2.37 -8.15 -4.71
CA TYR A 59 -2.47 -7.59 -3.37
C TYR A 59 -2.53 -8.75 -2.36
N ASP A 60 -1.55 -8.84 -1.47
CA ASP A 60 -1.45 -9.96 -0.55
C ASP A 60 -0.91 -9.51 0.80
N LYS A 61 -1.16 -10.31 1.83
CA LYS A 61 -0.67 -10.05 3.17
C LYS A 61 0.81 -10.38 3.30
N GLU A 62 1.50 -9.60 4.12
CA GLU A 62 2.90 -9.81 4.47
C GLU A 62 3.04 -10.08 5.96
N ASP A 63 2.22 -10.99 6.49
CA ASP A 63 2.15 -11.30 7.92
C ASP A 63 3.16 -12.39 8.33
N PHE A 64 4.45 -12.09 8.13
CA PHE A 64 5.51 -13.04 8.43
C PHE A 64 5.81 -13.18 9.93
N GLU A 65 5.30 -12.28 10.77
CA GLU A 65 5.49 -12.31 12.21
C GLU A 65 4.34 -11.61 12.93
N LYS A 66 4.22 -11.86 14.24
CA LYS A 66 3.21 -11.24 15.09
C LYS A 66 3.41 -9.71 15.09
N GLY A 67 2.32 -8.97 14.95
CA GLY A 67 2.33 -7.52 14.87
C GLY A 67 2.32 -6.98 13.44
N CYS A 68 2.49 -7.86 12.43
CA CYS A 68 2.49 -7.46 11.02
C CYS A 68 1.28 -7.98 10.25
N GLU A 69 0.25 -8.45 10.95
CA GLU A 69 -0.93 -9.08 10.32
C GLU A 69 -1.72 -8.11 9.44
N HIS A 70 -1.62 -6.80 9.71
CA HIS A 70 -2.33 -5.76 8.97
C HIS A 70 -1.50 -5.17 7.83
N ILE A 71 -0.35 -5.76 7.53
CA ILE A 71 0.53 -5.27 6.46
C ILE A 71 0.32 -6.10 5.20
N THR A 72 0.21 -5.39 4.07
CA THR A 72 -0.01 -5.99 2.75
C THR A 72 0.99 -5.40 1.76
N ALA A 73 1.03 -5.96 0.57
CA ALA A 73 1.83 -5.43 -0.52
C ALA A 73 1.02 -5.39 -1.80
N ILE A 74 1.09 -4.25 -2.50
CA ILE A 74 0.60 -4.14 -3.87
C ILE A 74 1.74 -4.58 -4.79
N LYS A 75 1.47 -5.58 -5.64
CA LYS A 75 2.44 -6.16 -6.56
C LYS A 75 2.11 -5.65 -7.96
N LEU A 76 2.95 -4.79 -8.52
CA LEU A 76 2.67 -4.18 -9.82
C LEU A 76 3.01 -5.09 -10.99
N PHE A 77 4.15 -5.79 -10.91
CA PHE A 77 4.63 -6.66 -11.98
C PHE A 77 5.20 -7.94 -11.41
N LYS A 78 5.20 -9.00 -12.20
CA LYS A 78 5.94 -10.22 -11.94
C LYS A 78 7.25 -10.17 -12.73
N GLY A 79 8.26 -10.86 -12.26
CA GLY A 79 9.53 -11.03 -12.97
C GLY A 79 10.67 -10.24 -12.36
N LYS A 80 11.63 -9.79 -13.21
CA LYS A 80 12.91 -9.26 -12.76
C LYS A 80 12.83 -8.03 -11.86
N LYS A 81 11.91 -7.11 -12.12
CA LYS A 81 11.78 -5.90 -11.30
C LYS A 81 10.90 -6.10 -10.08
N ASN A 82 9.80 -6.81 -10.23
CA ASN A 82 8.88 -7.17 -9.15
C ASN A 82 8.72 -6.10 -8.06
N PRO A 83 8.34 -4.85 -8.44
CA PRO A 83 8.22 -3.78 -7.45
C PRO A 83 7.03 -4.00 -6.53
N ARG A 84 7.13 -3.49 -5.31
CA ARG A 84 6.07 -3.61 -4.31
C ARG A 84 5.85 -2.29 -3.61
N ILE A 85 4.57 -2.03 -3.28
CA ILE A 85 4.21 -0.93 -2.37
C ILE A 85 3.67 -1.59 -1.12
N TYR A 86 4.37 -1.45 -0.01
CA TYR A 86 3.94 -2.00 1.26
C TYR A 86 2.90 -1.08 1.89
N CYS A 87 1.81 -1.67 2.38
CA CYS A 87 0.64 -0.97 2.86
C CYS A 87 0.24 -1.41 4.26
N GLN A 88 -0.41 -0.50 4.99
CA GLN A 88 -1.23 -0.86 6.13
C GLN A 88 -2.68 -0.97 5.68
N GLN A 89 -3.46 -1.82 6.34
CA GLN A 89 -4.91 -1.83 6.16
C GLN A 89 -5.61 -2.01 7.51
N TYR A 90 -6.71 -1.31 7.70
CA TYR A 90 -7.52 -1.41 8.90
C TYR A 90 -8.90 -0.81 8.66
N THR A 91 -9.84 -1.15 9.55
CA THR A 91 -11.16 -0.53 9.51
C THR A 91 -11.15 0.67 10.45
N ASP A 92 -11.55 1.84 9.93
CA ASP A 92 -11.68 3.04 10.75
C ASP A 92 -12.87 2.87 11.71
N GLY A 93 -12.61 2.99 13.01
CA GLY A 93 -13.62 2.77 14.03
C GLY A 93 -14.76 3.79 14.05
N GLN A 94 -14.54 5.00 13.50
CA GLN A 94 -15.57 6.05 13.48
C GLN A 94 -16.46 5.96 12.25
N THR A 95 -15.88 5.76 11.08
CA THR A 95 -16.61 5.79 9.80
C THR A 95 -16.97 4.41 9.28
N GLU A 96 -16.41 3.35 9.87
CA GLU A 96 -16.50 1.98 9.40
C GLU A 96 -15.92 1.77 8.00
N CYS A 97 -15.20 2.76 7.47
CA CYS A 97 -14.52 2.66 6.19
C CYS A 97 -13.31 1.74 6.30
N PHE A 98 -13.12 0.87 5.33
CA PHE A 98 -11.90 0.06 5.25
C PHE A 98 -10.81 0.90 4.58
N VAL A 99 -9.74 1.14 5.32
CA VAL A 99 -8.66 2.03 4.92
C VAL A 99 -7.43 1.23 4.51
N ILE A 100 -6.86 1.58 3.36
CA ILE A 100 -5.59 1.03 2.89
C ILE A 100 -4.66 2.21 2.67
N ILE A 101 -3.46 2.16 3.25
CA ILE A 101 -2.47 3.22 3.12
C ILE A 101 -1.21 2.64 2.49
N GLY A 102 -0.85 3.09 1.29
CA GLY A 102 0.42 2.77 0.66
C GLY A 102 1.52 3.56 1.34
N VAL A 103 2.49 2.89 1.94
CA VAL A 103 3.45 3.52 2.84
C VAL A 103 4.86 3.59 2.27
N GLU A 104 5.40 2.46 1.81
CA GLU A 104 6.79 2.42 1.31
C GLU A 104 6.88 1.64 0.01
N LEU A 105 7.73 2.16 -0.87
CA LEU A 105 8.03 1.54 -2.15
C LEU A 105 9.31 0.72 -2.05
N LEU A 106 9.26 -0.51 -2.57
CA LEU A 106 10.44 -1.30 -2.88
C LEU A 106 10.48 -1.48 -4.39
N GLU A 107 11.42 -0.82 -5.06
CA GLU A 107 11.46 -0.79 -6.53
C GLU A 107 11.82 -2.14 -7.14
N LYS A 108 12.57 -2.96 -6.43
CA LYS A 108 13.03 -4.25 -6.97
C LYS A 108 13.14 -5.28 -5.86
N LYS A 109 12.34 -6.33 -5.97
CA LYS A 109 12.42 -7.47 -5.05
C LYS A 109 13.37 -8.51 -5.66
N LYS A 110 14.45 -8.83 -4.95
CA LYS A 110 15.54 -9.67 -5.48
C LYS A 110 15.29 -11.16 -5.42
N SER A 111 14.38 -11.63 -4.56
CA SER A 111 14.13 -13.07 -4.41
C SER A 111 12.71 -13.36 -3.99
N GLN A 112 12.29 -14.63 -4.06
CA GLN A 112 10.97 -15.06 -3.60
C GLN A 112 10.87 -15.02 -2.08
N LYS A 113 11.99 -15.19 -1.37
CA LYS A 113 12.00 -15.15 0.09
C LYS A 113 12.12 -13.72 0.59
N LEU A 114 11.55 -13.44 1.77
CA LEU A 114 11.71 -12.15 2.43
C LEU A 114 13.15 -11.97 2.89
N THR A 115 13.79 -10.91 2.43
CA THR A 115 15.12 -10.54 2.91
C THR A 115 15.00 -9.77 4.23
N GLU A 116 16.11 -9.60 4.95
CA GLU A 116 16.12 -8.80 6.17
C GLU A 116 15.72 -7.34 5.90
N LYS A 117 16.13 -6.80 4.74
CA LYS A 117 15.72 -5.45 4.33
C LYS A 117 14.20 -5.35 4.22
N GLU A 118 13.58 -6.33 3.56
CA GLU A 118 12.12 -6.35 3.39
C GLU A 118 11.40 -6.52 4.72
N LYS A 119 11.88 -7.41 5.58
CA LYS A 119 11.32 -7.60 6.92
C LYS A 119 11.36 -6.31 7.74
N ASN A 120 12.47 -5.58 7.65
CA ASN A 120 12.61 -4.31 8.35
C ASN A 120 11.67 -3.24 7.81
N ILE A 121 11.43 -3.21 6.49
CA ILE A 121 10.43 -2.32 5.90
C ILE A 121 9.04 -2.66 6.44
N ILE A 122 8.68 -3.94 6.44
CA ILE A 122 7.36 -4.38 6.91
C ILE A 122 7.17 -4.02 8.40
N ARG A 123 8.19 -4.24 9.23
CA ARG A 123 8.15 -3.87 10.66
C ARG A 123 7.98 -2.37 10.85
N ARG A 124 8.69 -1.58 10.05
CA ARG A 124 8.60 -0.11 10.12
C ARG A 124 7.21 0.37 9.71
N VAL A 125 6.68 -0.16 8.61
CA VAL A 125 5.33 0.15 8.15
C VAL A 125 4.30 -0.24 9.23
N ALA A 126 4.46 -1.40 9.85
CA ALA A 126 3.56 -1.87 10.90
C ALA A 126 3.56 -0.96 12.13
N GLY A 127 4.68 -0.28 12.39
CA GLY A 127 4.82 0.61 13.54
C GLY A 127 4.24 2.01 13.35
N TYR A 128 3.91 2.40 12.13
CA TYR A 128 3.38 3.74 11.87
C TYR A 128 1.91 3.84 12.29
N GLN A 129 1.55 5.01 12.82
CA GLN A 129 0.17 5.37 13.14
C GLN A 129 -0.21 6.58 12.30
N TYR A 130 -1.45 6.62 11.83
CA TYR A 130 -1.92 7.66 10.92
C TYR A 130 -3.08 8.46 11.51
N ASP A 131 -3.06 9.75 11.23
CA ASP A 131 -4.18 10.65 11.47
C ASP A 131 -4.77 10.99 10.11
N LEU A 132 -5.98 10.49 9.83
CA LEU A 132 -6.67 10.68 8.57
C LEU A 132 -7.67 11.82 8.61
N THR A 133 -7.67 12.60 9.70
CA THR A 133 -8.59 13.74 9.83
C THR A 133 -8.31 14.75 8.71
N PRO A 134 -9.33 15.12 7.90
CA PRO A 134 -9.12 16.11 6.85
C PRO A 134 -8.68 17.45 7.44
N LYS A 135 -7.78 18.14 6.76
CA LYS A 135 -7.45 19.52 7.12
C LYS A 135 -8.64 20.41 6.80
N SER A 136 -9.14 21.06 7.80
CA SER A 136 -10.19 22.06 7.63
C SER A 136 -9.60 23.35 7.11
#